data_da9f6e6b053ce3ea7b4d08beba5bc2d1
#
_entry.id   da9f6e6b053ce3ea7b4d08beba5bc2d1
#
_cell.length_a   1.000
_cell.length_b   1.000
_cell.length_c   1.000
_cell.angle_alpha   90.00
_cell.angle_beta   90.00
_cell.angle_gamma   90.00
#
_symmetry.space_group_name_H-M   'P 1'
#
loop_
_entity.id
_entity.type
_entity.pdbx_description
1 polymer ?
#
loop_
_entity_poly.entity_id
_entity_poly.type
_entity_poly.pdbx_seq_one_letter_code
_entity_poly.pdbx_strand_id
1 'polypeptide(L)'
;LDSLAKNVVVESAFINSSEKPAQAKLQQVSGRTLATAVIAGLLIAFIILLQLTYSDKKVRSAKRLVQLVGEDAYIGHASVKPDAIAERRAAVALRRSLMAATSVSVRFLPVRAKLTNESVLAALSSAAGAKHRVASPYPDMSVPDLVDPTTGESDVIVVRRNQDLRIDVLEVVYALRRSGRPLAGVLLVD
;
A
#
# COMPACT_ATOMS: atom_id res chain seq x y z
N LEU A 1 -29.15 16.86 -79.73
CA LEU A 1 -29.02 15.41 -79.52
C LEU A 1 -27.58 14.98 -79.24
N ASP A 2 -26.59 15.67 -79.80
CA ASP A 2 -25.14 15.34 -79.66
C ASP A 2 -24.60 15.64 -78.21
N SER A 3 -25.20 16.57 -77.45
CA SER A 3 -24.69 16.91 -76.16
C SER A 3 -25.11 15.87 -75.08
N LEU A 4 -26.20 15.16 -75.32
CA LEU A 4 -26.65 14.07 -74.42
C LEU A 4 -25.82 12.80 -74.54
N ALA A 5 -25.38 12.51 -75.76
CA ALA A 5 -24.53 11.35 -76.00
C ALA A 5 -23.11 11.49 -75.40
N LYS A 6 -22.56 12.73 -75.38
CA LYS A 6 -21.26 13.01 -74.74
C LYS A 6 -21.29 12.87 -73.19
N ASN A 7 -22.39 13.25 -72.57
CA ASN A 7 -22.53 13.10 -71.11
C ASN A 7 -22.68 11.66 -70.64
N VAL A 8 -23.38 10.83 -71.42
CA VAL A 8 -23.55 9.40 -71.16
C VAL A 8 -22.21 8.64 -71.26
N VAL A 9 -21.37 9.03 -72.21
CA VAL A 9 -20.03 8.39 -72.39
C VAL A 9 -19.09 8.78 -71.26
N VAL A 10 -19.17 10.00 -70.72
CA VAL A 10 -18.37 10.44 -69.56
C VAL A 10 -18.79 9.75 -68.29
N GLU A 11 -20.10 9.57 -68.07
CA GLU A 11 -20.62 8.86 -66.87
C GLU A 11 -20.28 7.37 -66.88
N SER A 12 -20.33 6.73 -68.06
CA SER A 12 -19.94 5.32 -68.18
C SER A 12 -18.42 5.08 -68.00
N ALA A 13 -17.57 6.08 -68.28
CA ALA A 13 -16.16 6.01 -68.04
C ALA A 13 -15.82 6.15 -66.57
N PHE A 14 -16.61 6.90 -65.80
CA PHE A 14 -16.42 7.05 -64.34
C PHE A 14 -16.88 5.82 -63.53
N ILE A 15 -17.85 5.07 -64.04
CA ILE A 15 -18.35 3.88 -63.34
C ILE A 15 -17.44 2.67 -63.53
N ASN A 16 -16.58 2.67 -64.54
CA ASN A 16 -15.68 1.56 -64.83
C ASN A 16 -14.27 1.65 -64.22
N SER A 17 -13.97 2.75 -63.51
CA SER A 17 -12.85 2.81 -62.57
C SER A 17 -13.26 2.28 -61.20
N SER A 18 -13.81 1.07 -61.13
CA SER A 18 -13.89 0.36 -59.87
C SER A 18 -12.43 0.10 -59.48
N GLU A 19 -11.93 0.92 -58.58
CA GLU A 19 -10.74 0.59 -57.79
C GLU A 19 -10.96 -0.82 -57.27
N LYS A 20 -10.17 -1.75 -57.80
CA LYS A 20 -10.10 -3.08 -57.20
C LYS A 20 -9.80 -2.83 -55.71
N PRO A 21 -10.68 -3.26 -54.77
CA PRO A 21 -10.39 -3.09 -53.38
C PRO A 21 -9.00 -3.65 -53.17
N ALA A 22 -8.10 -2.83 -52.66
CA ALA A 22 -6.76 -3.24 -52.31
C ALA A 22 -6.93 -4.49 -51.45
N GLN A 23 -6.73 -5.65 -52.01
CA GLN A 23 -6.70 -6.90 -51.27
C GLN A 23 -5.57 -6.73 -50.28
N ALA A 24 -5.92 -6.36 -49.07
CA ALA A 24 -5.01 -6.40 -47.94
C ALA A 24 -4.46 -7.83 -47.97
N LYS A 25 -3.21 -7.98 -48.43
CA LYS A 25 -2.48 -9.24 -48.34
C LYS A 25 -2.50 -9.57 -46.84
N LEU A 26 -3.39 -10.44 -46.42
CA LEU A 26 -3.31 -11.10 -45.13
C LEU A 26 -1.92 -11.74 -45.10
N GLN A 27 -1.01 -11.03 -44.45
CA GLN A 27 0.36 -11.48 -44.29
C GLN A 27 0.24 -12.77 -43.51
N GLN A 28 0.49 -13.90 -44.16
CA GLN A 28 0.41 -15.21 -43.56
C GLN A 28 1.46 -15.22 -42.45
N VAL A 29 1.00 -14.97 -41.21
CA VAL A 29 1.87 -14.91 -40.05
C VAL A 29 2.48 -16.28 -39.87
N SER A 30 3.77 -16.39 -40.13
CA SER A 30 4.46 -17.68 -40.05
C SER A 30 4.35 -18.20 -38.62
N GLY A 31 4.22 -19.50 -38.42
CA GLY A 31 4.10 -20.09 -37.07
C GLY A 31 5.26 -19.67 -36.14
N ARG A 32 6.42 -19.35 -36.71
CA ARG A 32 7.58 -18.82 -35.97
C ARG A 32 7.32 -17.42 -35.42
N THR A 33 6.70 -16.52 -36.20
CA THR A 33 6.36 -15.16 -35.75
C THR A 33 5.31 -15.18 -34.64
N LEU A 34 4.35 -16.11 -34.74
CA LEU A 34 3.34 -16.29 -33.70
C LEU A 34 3.97 -16.83 -32.40
N ALA A 35 4.85 -17.82 -32.48
CA ALA A 35 5.56 -18.36 -31.34
C ALA A 35 6.44 -17.31 -30.62
N THR A 36 7.18 -16.49 -31.40
CA THR A 36 8.00 -15.42 -30.83
C THR A 36 7.15 -14.33 -30.16
N ALA A 37 6.00 -13.98 -30.76
CA ALA A 37 5.08 -13.01 -30.16
C ALA A 37 4.48 -13.52 -28.82
N VAL A 38 4.11 -14.79 -28.75
CA VAL A 38 3.61 -15.42 -27.51
C VAL A 38 4.68 -15.43 -26.41
N ILE A 39 5.90 -15.84 -26.75
CA ILE A 39 7.02 -15.86 -25.79
C ILE A 39 7.33 -14.43 -25.29
N ALA A 40 7.40 -13.45 -26.19
CA ALA A 40 7.62 -12.07 -25.82
C ALA A 40 6.49 -11.52 -24.93
N GLY A 41 5.24 -11.83 -25.24
CA GLY A 41 4.07 -11.46 -24.43
C GLY A 41 4.13 -12.07 -23.02
N LEU A 42 4.50 -13.34 -22.90
CA LEU A 42 4.68 -14.02 -21.61
C LEU A 42 5.82 -13.40 -20.80
N LEU A 43 6.94 -13.06 -21.41
CA LEU A 43 8.06 -12.39 -20.74
C LEU A 43 7.66 -11.00 -20.23
N ILE A 44 6.96 -10.21 -21.03
CA ILE A 44 6.46 -8.89 -20.62
C ILE A 44 5.46 -9.04 -19.47
N ALA A 45 4.51 -9.98 -19.56
CA ALA A 45 3.56 -10.25 -18.49
C ALA A 45 4.26 -10.68 -17.19
N PHE A 46 5.29 -11.52 -17.29
CA PHE A 46 6.10 -11.94 -16.16
C PHE A 46 6.88 -10.78 -15.52
N ILE A 47 7.47 -9.90 -16.31
CA ILE A 47 8.16 -8.68 -15.83
C ILE A 47 7.18 -7.76 -15.12
N ILE A 48 5.98 -7.54 -15.68
CA ILE A 48 4.93 -6.72 -15.07
C ILE A 48 4.50 -7.35 -13.73
N LEU A 49 4.32 -8.65 -13.69
CA LEU A 49 3.93 -9.38 -12.48
C LEU A 49 5.02 -9.32 -11.40
N LEU A 50 6.28 -9.43 -11.78
CA LEU A 50 7.42 -9.19 -10.90
C LEU A 50 7.43 -7.75 -10.38
N GLN A 51 7.27 -6.76 -11.24
CA GLN A 51 7.22 -5.35 -10.84
C GLN A 51 6.06 -5.08 -9.88
N LEU A 52 4.87 -5.62 -10.14
CA LEU A 52 3.73 -5.50 -9.24
C LEU A 52 4.01 -6.16 -7.88
N THR A 53 4.62 -7.32 -7.88
CA THR A 53 4.99 -8.04 -6.64
C THR A 53 6.06 -7.28 -5.86
N TYR A 54 7.07 -6.73 -6.53
CA TYR A 54 8.12 -5.91 -5.90
C TYR A 54 7.64 -4.50 -5.50
N SER A 55 6.69 -3.91 -6.25
CA SER A 55 6.09 -2.60 -5.89
C SER A 55 5.20 -2.67 -4.66
N ASP A 56 4.80 -3.86 -4.22
CA ASP A 56 3.94 -4.02 -3.06
C ASP A 56 4.73 -4.01 -1.74
N LYS A 57 5.71 -3.12 -1.66
CA LYS A 57 6.56 -2.93 -0.47
C LYS A 57 5.84 -2.19 0.65
N LYS A 58 4.75 -1.49 0.35
CA LYS A 58 4.02 -0.65 1.30
C LYS A 58 2.96 -1.43 2.07
N VAL A 59 2.70 -1.01 3.30
CA VAL A 59 1.60 -1.53 4.11
C VAL A 59 0.30 -0.88 3.65
N ARG A 60 -0.54 -1.66 2.95
CA ARG A 60 -1.79 -1.15 2.35
C ARG A 60 -3.06 -1.50 3.13
N SER A 61 -3.00 -2.49 3.99
CA SER A 61 -4.20 -2.96 4.72
C SER A 61 -3.85 -3.56 6.07
N ALA A 62 -4.84 -3.55 6.97
CA ALA A 62 -4.75 -4.21 8.27
C ALA A 62 -4.43 -5.70 8.14
N LYS A 63 -5.04 -6.42 7.18
CA LYS A 63 -4.77 -7.84 6.94
C LYS A 63 -3.29 -8.12 6.65
N ARG A 64 -2.65 -7.27 5.83
CA ARG A 64 -1.21 -7.41 5.53
C ARG A 64 -0.34 -7.06 6.72
N LEU A 65 -0.74 -6.06 7.51
CA LEU A 65 -0.02 -5.73 8.73
C LEU A 65 -0.09 -6.88 9.74
N VAL A 66 -1.27 -7.47 9.93
CA VAL A 66 -1.46 -8.65 10.78
C VAL A 66 -0.60 -9.84 10.33
N GLN A 67 -0.53 -10.10 9.02
CA GLN A 67 0.36 -11.13 8.47
C GLN A 67 1.85 -10.86 8.74
N LEU A 68 2.23 -9.58 8.86
CA LEU A 68 3.61 -9.17 9.08
C LEU A 68 4.04 -9.27 10.54
N VAL A 69 3.19 -8.80 11.45
CA VAL A 69 3.54 -8.63 12.88
C VAL A 69 2.91 -9.67 13.80
N GLY A 70 1.92 -10.41 13.32
CA GLY A 70 1.10 -11.34 14.09
C GLY A 70 -0.20 -10.70 14.58
N GLU A 71 -1.20 -11.53 14.83
CA GLU A 71 -2.52 -11.10 15.26
C GLU A 71 -2.48 -10.50 16.68
N ASP A 72 -1.69 -11.11 17.55
CA ASP A 72 -1.53 -10.68 18.95
C ASP A 72 -0.85 -9.29 19.09
N ALA A 73 -0.02 -8.93 18.11
CA ALA A 73 0.64 -7.63 18.11
C ALA A 73 -0.18 -6.52 17.45
N TYR A 74 -1.27 -6.85 16.77
CA TYR A 74 -2.09 -5.86 16.07
C TYR A 74 -3.15 -5.25 17.00
N ILE A 75 -3.02 -3.96 17.30
CA ILE A 75 -3.97 -3.24 18.16
C ILE A 75 -5.24 -2.85 17.40
N GLY A 76 -5.10 -2.34 16.18
CA GLY A 76 -6.25 -1.88 15.41
C GLY A 76 -5.89 -0.87 14.33
N HIS A 77 -6.93 -0.19 13.87
CA HIS A 77 -6.85 0.87 12.87
C HIS A 77 -7.42 2.16 13.46
N ALA A 78 -6.71 3.26 13.27
CA ALA A 78 -7.15 4.59 13.63
C ALA A 78 -7.15 5.48 12.38
N SER A 79 -8.22 6.20 12.13
CA SER A 79 -8.39 7.05 10.96
C SER A 79 -8.73 8.47 11.36
N VAL A 80 -8.34 9.42 10.50
CA VAL A 80 -8.78 10.84 10.63
C VAL A 80 -10.29 10.97 10.43
N LYS A 81 -10.88 10.07 9.64
CA LYS A 81 -12.34 9.99 9.53
C LYS A 81 -12.85 9.12 10.66
N PRO A 82 -13.65 9.67 11.58
CA PRO A 82 -14.06 8.96 12.77
C PRO A 82 -14.88 7.72 12.41
N ASP A 83 -14.30 6.56 12.65
CA ASP A 83 -15.01 5.29 12.74
C ASP A 83 -15.07 4.90 14.22
N ALA A 84 -16.12 5.35 14.88
CA ALA A 84 -16.29 5.16 16.34
C ALA A 84 -16.19 3.69 16.79
N ILE A 85 -16.54 2.74 15.91
CA ILE A 85 -16.44 1.31 16.21
C ILE A 85 -15.00 0.84 16.13
N ALA A 86 -14.27 1.21 15.09
CA ALA A 86 -12.86 0.84 14.93
C ALA A 86 -12.00 1.48 16.02
N GLU A 87 -12.21 2.75 16.32
CA GLU A 87 -11.50 3.47 17.38
C GLU A 87 -11.75 2.85 18.77
N ARG A 88 -13.00 2.52 19.07
CA ARG A 88 -13.34 1.85 20.33
C ARG A 88 -12.68 0.48 20.46
N ARG A 89 -12.65 -0.29 19.39
CA ARG A 89 -11.96 -1.59 19.35
C ARG A 89 -10.46 -1.42 19.55
N ALA A 90 -9.85 -0.46 18.89
CA ALA A 90 -8.43 -0.15 19.05
C ALA A 90 -8.10 0.31 20.48
N ALA A 91 -8.95 1.17 21.08
CA ALA A 91 -8.77 1.62 22.46
C ALA A 91 -8.87 0.46 23.47
N VAL A 92 -9.82 -0.46 23.28
CA VAL A 92 -9.96 -1.65 24.13
C VAL A 92 -8.76 -2.58 23.98
N ALA A 93 -8.28 -2.80 22.75
CA ALA A 93 -7.11 -3.61 22.48
C ALA A 93 -5.85 -2.98 23.12
N LEU A 94 -5.65 -1.67 22.92
CA LEU A 94 -4.55 -0.93 23.54
C LEU A 94 -4.58 -1.04 25.06
N ARG A 95 -5.72 -0.80 25.68
CA ARG A 95 -5.89 -0.92 27.14
C ARG A 95 -5.53 -2.33 27.62
N ARG A 96 -5.98 -3.37 26.92
CA ARG A 96 -5.66 -4.76 27.26
C ARG A 96 -4.16 -5.03 27.18
N SER A 97 -3.50 -4.55 26.13
CA SER A 97 -2.05 -4.72 25.95
C SER A 97 -1.26 -3.97 27.04
N LEU A 98 -1.68 -2.76 27.40
CA LEU A 98 -1.06 -1.99 28.48
C LEU A 98 -1.22 -2.66 29.84
N MET A 99 -2.40 -3.22 30.12
CA MET A 99 -2.64 -3.98 31.34
C MET A 99 -1.75 -5.24 31.43
N ALA A 100 -1.61 -5.95 30.31
CA ALA A 100 -0.73 -7.12 30.23
C ALA A 100 0.75 -6.75 30.46
N ALA A 101 1.16 -5.57 30.00
CA ALA A 101 2.51 -5.05 30.19
C ALA A 101 2.70 -4.30 31.53
N THR A 102 1.68 -4.21 32.37
CA THR A 102 1.69 -3.39 33.62
C THR A 102 2.11 -1.93 33.39
N SER A 103 1.75 -1.40 32.23
CA SER A 103 2.14 -0.05 31.81
C SER A 103 0.99 0.94 32.01
N VAL A 104 1.33 2.15 32.47
CA VAL A 104 0.39 3.25 32.70
C VAL A 104 0.49 4.35 31.64
N SER A 105 1.53 4.26 30.79
CA SER A 105 1.79 5.21 29.71
C SER A 105 2.16 4.48 28.42
N VAL A 106 1.89 5.16 27.31
CA VAL A 106 2.17 4.66 25.98
C VAL A 106 3.03 5.65 25.20
N ARG A 107 4.06 5.15 24.56
CA ARG A 107 4.86 5.90 23.61
C ARG A 107 4.51 5.46 22.20
N PHE A 108 3.96 6.38 21.41
CA PHE A 108 3.71 6.13 19.99
C PHE A 108 4.97 6.38 19.19
N LEU A 109 5.43 5.35 18.50
CA LEU A 109 6.65 5.35 17.72
C LEU A 109 6.31 5.29 16.22
N PRO A 110 6.44 6.39 15.48
CA PRO A 110 6.27 6.39 14.03
C PRO A 110 7.40 5.62 13.35
N VAL A 111 7.08 4.85 12.29
CA VAL A 111 8.07 4.04 11.58
C VAL A 111 9.07 4.91 10.82
N ARG A 112 8.61 5.92 10.08
CA ARG A 112 9.50 6.61 9.13
C ARG A 112 9.46 8.13 9.16
N ALA A 113 8.36 8.75 9.50
CA ALA A 113 8.24 10.20 9.51
C ALA A 113 7.25 10.67 10.59
N LYS A 114 7.38 11.93 10.99
CA LYS A 114 6.50 12.54 11.98
C LYS A 114 5.02 12.33 11.61
N LEU A 115 4.22 12.09 12.63
CA LEU A 115 2.79 11.93 12.48
C LEU A 115 2.13 13.30 12.31
N THR A 116 1.27 13.40 11.33
CA THR A 116 0.46 14.62 11.09
C THR A 116 -0.81 14.63 11.94
N ASN A 117 -1.20 13.49 12.51
CA ASN A 117 -2.49 13.28 13.17
C ASN A 117 -2.33 12.87 14.64
N GLU A 118 -1.59 13.64 15.41
CA GLU A 118 -1.37 13.37 16.85
C GLU A 118 -2.68 13.40 17.64
N SER A 119 -3.66 14.18 17.21
CA SER A 119 -4.98 14.25 17.85
C SER A 119 -5.71 12.90 17.89
N VAL A 120 -5.57 12.09 16.86
CA VAL A 120 -6.16 10.74 16.81
C VAL A 120 -5.51 9.81 17.83
N LEU A 121 -4.19 9.91 18.01
CA LEU A 121 -3.46 9.15 19.02
C LEU A 121 -3.78 9.62 20.43
N ALA A 122 -3.96 10.92 20.63
CA ALA A 122 -4.39 11.50 21.89
C ALA A 122 -5.78 11.00 22.29
N ALA A 123 -6.73 10.99 21.37
CA ALA A 123 -8.07 10.46 21.59
C ALA A 123 -8.04 8.96 21.92
N LEU A 124 -7.25 8.17 21.18
CA LEU A 124 -7.11 6.74 21.41
C LEU A 124 -6.52 6.43 22.78
N SER A 125 -5.45 7.12 23.18
CA SER A 125 -4.81 6.93 24.50
C SER A 125 -5.71 7.36 25.63
N SER A 126 -6.43 8.47 25.49
CA SER A 126 -7.43 8.95 26.46
C SER A 126 -8.55 7.91 26.64
N ALA A 127 -9.07 7.36 25.53
CA ALA A 127 -10.08 6.31 25.57
C ALA A 127 -9.56 5.00 26.18
N ALA A 128 -8.27 4.73 26.08
CA ALA A 128 -7.61 3.60 26.75
C ALA A 128 -7.29 3.88 28.22
N GLY A 129 -7.41 5.12 28.68
CA GLY A 129 -7.08 5.55 30.05
C GLY A 129 -5.58 5.62 30.31
N ALA A 130 -4.78 5.90 29.29
CA ALA A 130 -3.32 5.95 29.37
C ALA A 130 -2.79 7.36 29.07
N LYS A 131 -1.69 7.74 29.74
CA LYS A 131 -0.89 8.88 29.32
C LYS A 131 -0.14 8.53 28.03
N HIS A 132 0.05 9.49 27.15
CA HIS A 132 0.77 9.24 25.92
C HIS A 132 1.85 10.27 25.64
N ARG A 133 2.83 9.87 24.84
CA ARG A 133 3.75 10.76 24.15
C ARG A 133 4.03 10.21 22.74
N VAL A 134 4.40 11.09 21.84
CA VAL A 134 4.83 10.73 20.48
C VAL A 134 6.35 10.86 20.43
N ALA A 135 7.00 9.80 20.05
CA ALA A 135 8.46 9.78 19.87
C ALA A 135 8.85 10.33 18.50
N SER A 136 10.14 10.62 18.34
CA SER A 136 10.72 10.84 17.02
C SER A 136 10.57 9.58 16.17
N PRO A 137 10.49 9.71 14.82
CA PRO A 137 10.49 8.55 13.93
C PRO A 137 11.70 7.65 14.19
N TYR A 138 11.52 6.34 13.99
CA TYR A 138 12.56 5.36 14.27
C TYR A 138 13.94 5.69 13.68
N PRO A 139 14.08 6.13 12.41
CA PRO A 139 15.39 6.45 11.86
C PRO A 139 16.11 7.61 12.56
N ASP A 140 15.35 8.50 13.20
CA ASP A 140 15.86 9.70 13.87
C ASP A 140 16.01 9.50 15.39
N MET A 141 15.72 8.29 15.90
CA MET A 141 15.84 7.99 17.32
C MET A 141 17.29 7.87 17.74
N SER A 142 17.61 8.49 18.87
CA SER A 142 18.90 8.29 19.51
C SER A 142 18.99 6.89 20.15
N VAL A 143 20.20 6.36 20.28
CA VAL A 143 20.41 5.06 20.95
C VAL A 143 19.84 5.05 22.38
N PRO A 144 19.97 6.10 23.21
CA PRO A 144 19.34 6.17 24.52
C PRO A 144 17.81 6.01 24.46
N ASP A 145 17.15 6.62 23.47
CA ASP A 145 15.70 6.50 23.32
C ASP A 145 15.23 5.08 23.02
N LEU A 146 16.09 4.26 22.44
CA LEU A 146 15.83 2.84 22.18
C LEU A 146 16.11 1.95 23.37
N VAL A 147 17.11 2.31 24.20
CA VAL A 147 17.64 1.42 25.24
C VAL A 147 17.09 1.73 26.61
N ASP A 148 16.74 3.00 26.90
CA ASP A 148 16.30 3.41 28.24
C ASP A 148 14.76 3.35 28.36
N PRO A 149 14.20 2.23 28.87
CA PRO A 149 12.78 2.14 29.11
C PRO A 149 12.38 3.04 30.27
N THR A 150 11.59 4.05 30.00
CA THR A 150 10.91 4.77 31.09
C THR A 150 10.01 3.77 31.82
N THR A 151 10.22 3.61 33.12
CA THR A 151 9.49 2.63 33.94
C THR A 151 7.97 2.83 33.79
N GLY A 152 7.26 1.77 33.45
CA GLY A 152 5.80 1.81 33.25
C GLY A 152 5.34 2.38 31.91
N GLU A 153 6.22 2.49 30.91
CA GLU A 153 5.89 2.88 29.55
C GLU A 153 5.99 1.70 28.57
N SER A 154 5.02 1.57 27.69
CA SER A 154 5.06 0.61 26.59
C SER A 154 5.05 1.30 25.24
N ASP A 155 5.73 0.69 24.26
CA ASP A 155 5.81 1.20 22.90
C ASP A 155 4.64 0.70 22.04
N VAL A 156 4.09 1.59 21.23
CA VAL A 156 3.15 1.28 20.16
C VAL A 156 3.74 1.78 18.85
N ILE A 157 4.01 0.86 17.94
CA ILE A 157 4.51 1.21 16.61
C ILE A 157 3.33 1.74 15.78
N VAL A 158 3.49 2.93 15.23
CA VAL A 158 2.48 3.57 14.38
C VAL A 158 2.89 3.44 12.92
N VAL A 159 2.10 2.69 12.17
CA VAL A 159 2.32 2.40 10.74
C VAL A 159 1.32 3.20 9.92
N ARG A 160 1.80 3.99 8.97
CA ARG A 160 0.94 4.78 8.09
C ARG A 160 0.59 3.97 6.84
N ARG A 161 -0.69 3.87 6.59
CA ARG A 161 -1.23 3.17 5.43
C ARG A 161 -0.73 3.78 4.12
N ASN A 162 -0.32 2.96 3.17
CA ASN A 162 0.20 3.35 1.86
C ASN A 162 1.49 4.19 1.88
N GLN A 163 2.07 4.47 3.04
CA GLN A 163 3.27 5.29 3.19
C GLN A 163 4.47 4.49 3.68
N ASP A 164 4.29 3.75 4.78
CA ASP A 164 5.39 3.01 5.39
C ASP A 164 5.67 1.68 4.68
N LEU A 165 6.94 1.32 4.58
CA LEU A 165 7.38 0.09 3.92
C LEU A 165 7.32 -1.07 4.91
N ARG A 166 7.02 -2.26 4.40
CA ARG A 166 6.96 -3.50 5.20
C ARG A 166 8.28 -3.81 5.88
N ILE A 167 9.39 -3.54 5.19
CA ILE A 167 10.74 -3.78 5.73
C ILE A 167 11.03 -2.87 6.92
N ASP A 168 10.67 -1.59 6.84
CA ASP A 168 10.88 -0.62 7.90
C ASP A 168 10.07 -1.00 9.15
N VAL A 169 8.82 -1.48 8.98
CA VAL A 169 7.99 -1.97 10.09
C VAL A 169 8.66 -3.15 10.80
N LEU A 170 9.17 -4.13 10.03
CA LEU A 170 9.88 -5.29 10.60
C LEU A 170 11.15 -4.87 11.33
N GLU A 171 11.90 -3.93 10.78
CA GLU A 171 13.11 -3.41 11.39
C GLU A 171 12.82 -2.78 12.76
N VAL A 172 11.79 -1.93 12.84
CA VAL A 172 11.37 -1.31 14.11
C VAL A 172 10.92 -2.36 15.13
N VAL A 173 10.07 -3.32 14.71
CA VAL A 173 9.62 -4.41 15.57
C VAL A 173 10.82 -5.21 16.11
N TYR A 174 11.77 -5.53 15.24
CA TYR A 174 12.97 -6.27 15.62
C TYR A 174 13.86 -5.48 16.57
N ALA A 175 14.08 -4.20 16.29
CA ALA A 175 14.89 -3.32 17.14
C ALA A 175 14.29 -3.19 18.56
N LEU A 176 12.97 -2.98 18.66
CA LEU A 176 12.31 -2.90 19.97
C LEU A 176 12.37 -4.22 20.73
N ARG A 177 12.14 -5.35 20.07
CA ARG A 177 12.29 -6.67 20.71
C ARG A 177 13.72 -6.91 21.22
N ARG A 178 14.70 -6.50 20.44
CA ARG A 178 16.11 -6.67 20.82
C ARG A 178 16.53 -5.75 21.95
N SER A 179 15.95 -4.56 22.06
CA SER A 179 16.21 -3.63 23.15
C SER A 179 15.53 -4.01 24.48
N GLY A 180 14.70 -5.06 24.50
CA GLY A 180 13.96 -5.49 25.67
C GLY A 180 12.84 -4.55 26.10
N ARG A 181 12.46 -3.58 25.25
CA ARG A 181 11.36 -2.65 25.54
C ARG A 181 10.01 -3.34 25.40
N PRO A 182 9.07 -3.07 26.32
CA PRO A 182 7.75 -3.65 26.25
C PRO A 182 6.99 -3.06 25.05
N LEU A 183 6.68 -3.93 24.07
CA LEU A 183 5.87 -3.59 22.90
C LEU A 183 4.41 -3.91 23.18
N ALA A 184 3.58 -2.87 23.33
CA ALA A 184 2.15 -3.02 23.49
C ALA A 184 1.46 -3.45 22.19
N GLY A 185 2.04 -3.09 21.04
CA GLY A 185 1.58 -3.56 19.74
C GLY A 185 1.81 -2.60 18.59
N VAL A 186 1.08 -2.85 17.50
CA VAL A 186 1.21 -2.11 16.23
C VAL A 186 -0.15 -1.55 15.83
N LEU A 187 -0.19 -0.27 15.54
CA LEU A 187 -1.38 0.48 15.15
C LEU A 187 -1.26 0.92 13.69
N LEU A 188 -2.29 0.68 12.88
CA LEU A 188 -2.38 1.21 11.53
C LEU A 188 -3.10 2.56 11.55
N VAL A 189 -2.54 3.58 10.89
CA VAL A 189 -3.13 4.93 10.78
C VAL A 189 -3.24 5.33 9.31
N ASP A 190 -4.33 6.00 8.94
CA ASP A 190 -4.53 6.56 7.60
C ASP A 190 -3.87 7.92 7.42
#